data_0ee8b1929857c6b8c71e253b8533a37c
#
_entry.id   0ee8b1929857c6b8c71e253b8533a37c
#
_cell.length_a   1.000
_cell.length_b   1.000
_cell.length_c   1.000
_cell.angle_alpha   90.00
_cell.angle_beta   90.00
_cell.angle_gamma   90.00
#
_symmetry.space_group_name_H-M   'P 1'
#
loop_
_entity.id
_entity.type
_entity.pdbx_description
1 polymer ?
#
loop_
_entity_poly.entity_id
_entity_poly.type
_entity_poly.pdbx_seq_one_letter_code
_entity_poly.pdbx_strand_id
1 'polypeptide(L)'
;MDRTRTDTQQADGAPSRRQLLSAVGAVGVAGLSGCIGTDLLFGDGTEFNAEAAIVADASLSETGYEEYQRTTFDITRTYEAAGQQREVRVTNQLAEYDRAIEILDQRLQGAIFTVLSTPKVDILGRTFNPIGEMETDELVAELQSRYEQIRSVQRDSTRTQTVLGQTVEVTRYRAEAQPTDFNFTVDLTLHVTAAIDAGDDFVVCLGAHPRLIDETDTVNELLGGVEHLG
;
A
#
# COMPACT_ATOMS: atom_id res chain seq x y z
N MET A 1 -73.20 46.72 -12.34
CA MET A 1 -73.89 45.78 -11.45
C MET A 1 -73.72 44.40 -12.03
N ASP A 2 -73.09 43.46 -11.50
CA ASP A 2 -72.73 43.16 -10.15
C ASP A 2 -71.55 42.16 -10.16
N ARG A 3 -70.83 42.23 -9.14
CA ARG A 3 -69.70 41.43 -8.66
C ARG A 3 -70.01 39.94 -8.62
N THR A 4 -69.02 39.09 -8.80
CA THR A 4 -68.41 38.23 -7.74
C THR A 4 -67.35 37.33 -8.38
N ARG A 5 -66.11 37.49 -8.08
CA ARG A 5 -65.28 37.03 -6.97
C ARG A 5 -64.84 35.55 -7.13
N THR A 6 -63.66 35.45 -7.52
CA THR A 6 -62.54 34.59 -7.19
C THR A 6 -62.83 33.59 -6.06
N ASP A 7 -62.43 32.36 -6.25
CA ASP A 7 -61.66 31.73 -5.18
C ASP A 7 -60.63 30.76 -5.75
N THR A 8 -59.45 31.03 -5.36
CA THR A 8 -58.23 30.27 -5.53
C THR A 8 -58.24 29.13 -4.50
N GLN A 9 -58.02 27.92 -4.90
CA GLN A 9 -57.61 26.90 -3.95
C GLN A 9 -56.48 26.05 -4.52
N GLN A 10 -55.35 26.38 -4.03
CA GLN A 10 -54.07 25.68 -4.04
C GLN A 10 -54.25 24.45 -3.17
N ALA A 11 -53.90 23.29 -3.71
CA ALA A 11 -53.71 22.10 -2.91
C ALA A 11 -52.40 21.43 -3.32
N ASP A 12 -51.39 21.70 -2.54
CA ASP A 12 -50.18 20.92 -2.41
C ASP A 12 -50.54 19.47 -2.12
N GLY A 13 -50.00 18.57 -2.91
CA GLY A 13 -50.05 17.14 -2.68
C GLY A 13 -48.75 16.52 -3.08
N ALA A 14 -47.74 16.59 -2.20
CA ALA A 14 -46.54 15.80 -2.35
C ALA A 14 -46.89 14.31 -2.34
N PRO A 15 -46.41 13.51 -3.28
CA PRO A 15 -46.69 12.08 -3.29
C PRO A 15 -46.01 11.39 -2.11
N SER A 16 -46.83 10.67 -1.34
CA SER A 16 -46.38 9.95 -0.16
C SER A 16 -45.46 8.81 -0.55
N ARG A 17 -44.42 8.55 0.28
CA ARG A 17 -43.41 7.51 0.15
C ARG A 17 -43.97 6.08 -0.05
N ARG A 18 -45.26 5.87 0.04
CA ARG A 18 -45.93 4.57 -0.16
C ARG A 18 -46.36 4.29 -1.61
N GLN A 19 -46.34 5.27 -2.49
CA GLN A 19 -46.77 5.09 -3.89
C GLN A 19 -45.62 4.78 -4.87
N LEU A 20 -44.39 4.83 -4.39
CA LEU A 20 -43.18 4.49 -5.21
C LEU A 20 -42.78 3.00 -5.18
N LEU A 21 -43.50 2.14 -4.44
CA LEU A 21 -43.10 0.73 -4.26
C LEU A 21 -43.92 -0.29 -5.06
N SER A 22 -44.73 0.13 -6.02
CA SER A 22 -45.62 -0.79 -6.75
C SER A 22 -45.43 -0.85 -8.29
N ALA A 23 -44.27 -0.49 -8.81
CA ALA A 23 -43.98 -0.61 -10.24
C ALA A 23 -42.61 -1.21 -10.51
N VAL A 24 -42.33 -2.42 -10.02
CA VAL A 24 -41.25 -3.27 -10.58
C VAL A 24 -41.79 -4.69 -10.67
N GLY A 25 -42.38 -4.98 -11.82
CA GLY A 25 -42.74 -6.32 -12.24
C GLY A 25 -41.55 -6.99 -12.91
N ALA A 26 -41.30 -8.18 -12.45
CA ALA A 26 -40.53 -9.30 -12.97
C ALA A 26 -39.98 -9.20 -14.40
N VAL A 27 -38.65 -9.16 -14.54
CA VAL A 27 -37.91 -9.71 -15.66
C VAL A 27 -36.83 -10.61 -15.10
N GLY A 28 -36.88 -11.90 -15.49
CA GLY A 28 -35.96 -12.93 -15.03
C GLY A 28 -34.53 -12.65 -15.44
N VAL A 29 -33.61 -12.82 -14.53
CA VAL A 29 -32.17 -12.73 -14.75
C VAL A 29 -31.59 -14.14 -14.68
N ALA A 30 -31.17 -14.63 -15.85
CA ALA A 30 -30.20 -15.71 -15.94
C ALA A 30 -28.85 -15.16 -15.48
N GLY A 31 -28.17 -15.89 -14.60
CA GLY A 31 -26.95 -15.46 -13.94
C GLY A 31 -25.79 -15.20 -14.91
N LEU A 32 -25.06 -14.16 -14.57
CA LEU A 32 -23.65 -14.00 -14.84
C LEU A 32 -23.05 -13.40 -13.55
N SER A 33 -22.41 -14.26 -12.78
CA SER A 33 -21.50 -13.85 -11.72
C SER A 33 -20.28 -13.19 -12.36
N GLY A 34 -20.23 -11.86 -12.31
CA GLY A 34 -19.17 -11.05 -12.84
C GLY A 34 -19.37 -9.60 -12.37
N CYS A 35 -19.38 -9.38 -11.05
CA CYS A 35 -19.55 -8.07 -10.46
C CYS A 35 -18.20 -7.36 -10.26
N ILE A 36 -17.55 -6.96 -11.35
CA ILE A 36 -16.44 -5.97 -11.27
C ILE A 36 -16.77 -4.69 -12.04
N GLY A 37 -17.85 -4.65 -12.83
CA GLY A 37 -18.08 -3.57 -13.79
C GLY A 37 -19.08 -2.48 -13.41
N THR A 38 -19.94 -2.71 -12.41
CA THR A 38 -21.04 -1.78 -12.11
C THR A 38 -20.75 -0.80 -10.99
N ASP A 39 -19.93 -1.17 -10.02
CA ASP A 39 -19.53 -0.24 -8.93
C ASP A 39 -18.59 0.87 -9.45
N LEU A 40 -17.76 0.58 -10.45
CA LEU A 40 -16.93 1.57 -11.13
C LEU A 40 -17.73 2.64 -11.88
N LEU A 41 -18.96 2.34 -12.27
CA LEU A 41 -19.82 3.27 -13.02
C LEU A 41 -20.79 4.05 -12.13
N PHE A 42 -21.10 3.55 -10.91
CA PHE A 42 -22.17 4.09 -10.07
C PHE A 42 -21.83 4.21 -8.59
N GLY A 43 -20.62 3.78 -8.13
CA GLY A 43 -20.19 3.91 -6.74
C GLY A 43 -19.53 5.26 -6.46
N ASP A 44 -19.71 5.77 -5.24
CA ASP A 44 -19.09 7.03 -4.77
C ASP A 44 -17.57 6.91 -4.52
N GLY A 45 -17.01 5.71 -4.53
CA GLY A 45 -15.58 5.44 -4.37
C GLY A 45 -15.24 4.00 -4.74
N THR A 46 -13.97 3.75 -5.06
CA THR A 46 -13.44 2.43 -5.32
C THR A 46 -12.36 2.11 -4.30
N GLU A 47 -12.46 0.94 -3.66
CA GLU A 47 -11.52 0.50 -2.64
C GLU A 47 -10.71 -0.69 -3.19
N PHE A 48 -9.38 -0.62 -3.01
CA PHE A 48 -8.44 -1.69 -3.30
C PHE A 48 -7.67 -2.02 -2.02
N ASN A 49 -7.63 -3.28 -1.65
CA ASN A 49 -6.98 -3.73 -0.43
C ASN A 49 -5.91 -4.75 -0.79
N ALA A 50 -4.68 -4.52 -0.31
CA ALA A 50 -3.62 -5.50 -0.42
C ALA A 50 -3.80 -6.63 0.60
N GLU A 51 -3.42 -7.83 0.20
CA GLU A 51 -3.17 -8.91 1.13
C GLU A 51 -1.81 -8.73 1.82
N ALA A 52 -1.65 -9.30 3.00
CA ALA A 52 -0.41 -9.13 3.75
C ALA A 52 0.73 -9.94 3.13
N ALA A 53 1.91 -9.36 3.09
CA ALA A 53 3.15 -10.07 2.85
C ALA A 53 4.01 -10.05 4.13
N ILE A 54 4.59 -11.18 4.48
CA ILE A 54 5.32 -11.41 5.73
C ILE A 54 6.64 -12.13 5.49
N VAL A 55 7.48 -12.19 6.52
CA VAL A 55 8.64 -13.07 6.54
C VAL A 55 8.29 -14.34 7.33
N ALA A 56 8.62 -15.51 6.79
CA ALA A 56 8.40 -16.80 7.42
C ALA A 56 9.15 -16.90 8.78
N ASP A 57 8.51 -17.54 9.76
CA ASP A 57 9.07 -17.73 11.11
C ASP A 57 10.44 -18.44 11.10
N ALA A 58 10.67 -19.32 10.13
CA ALA A 58 11.94 -20.03 9.97
C ALA A 58 13.08 -19.03 9.68
N SER A 59 12.91 -18.14 8.70
CA SER A 59 13.90 -17.12 8.36
C SER A 59 14.09 -16.09 9.48
N LEU A 60 13.04 -15.74 10.20
CA LEU A 60 13.14 -14.88 11.38
C LEU A 60 14.00 -15.55 12.46
N SER A 61 13.77 -16.85 12.72
CA SER A 61 14.53 -17.61 13.71
C SER A 61 16.01 -17.77 13.34
N GLU A 62 16.32 -17.98 12.05
CA GLU A 62 17.69 -18.11 11.55
C GLU A 62 18.47 -16.80 11.59
N THR A 63 17.81 -15.69 11.35
CA THR A 63 18.42 -14.35 11.27
C THR A 63 18.46 -13.61 12.61
N GLY A 64 17.65 -14.07 13.58
CA GLY A 64 17.47 -13.38 14.86
C GLY A 64 16.68 -12.07 14.76
N TYR A 65 15.91 -11.92 13.68
CA TYR A 65 14.92 -10.86 13.56
C TYR A 65 13.61 -11.28 14.23
N GLU A 66 12.92 -10.30 14.78
CA GLU A 66 11.60 -10.48 15.38
C GLU A 66 10.61 -9.53 14.72
N GLU A 67 9.34 -9.92 14.68
CA GLU A 67 8.28 -9.02 14.24
C GLU A 67 8.16 -7.85 15.21
N TYR A 68 8.39 -6.65 14.70
CA TYR A 68 8.23 -5.41 15.47
C TYR A 68 6.78 -4.95 15.47
N GLN A 69 6.18 -4.86 14.27
CA GLN A 69 4.77 -4.51 14.12
C GLN A 69 4.23 -4.87 12.73
N ARG A 70 2.90 -4.99 12.66
CA ARG A 70 2.15 -4.97 11.39
C ARG A 70 1.16 -3.83 11.42
N THR A 71 1.13 -3.06 10.36
CA THR A 71 0.23 -1.91 10.23
C THR A 71 -0.43 -1.90 8.86
N THR A 72 -1.61 -1.29 8.80
CA THR A 72 -2.28 -0.96 7.55
C THR A 72 -2.38 0.55 7.45
N PHE A 73 -2.25 1.08 6.23
CA PHE A 73 -2.46 2.50 5.99
C PHE A 73 -3.12 2.74 4.64
N ASP A 74 -4.00 3.74 4.61
CA ASP A 74 -4.76 4.09 3.43
C ASP A 74 -4.12 5.26 2.68
N ILE A 75 -4.12 5.17 1.37
CA ILE A 75 -3.84 6.28 0.47
C ILE A 75 -5.11 6.54 -0.33
N THR A 76 -5.64 7.75 -0.24
CA THR A 76 -6.80 8.18 -1.04
C THR A 76 -6.35 9.16 -2.10
N ARG A 77 -6.74 8.91 -3.35
CA ARG A 77 -6.46 9.80 -4.49
C ARG A 77 -7.70 9.99 -5.34
N THR A 78 -7.88 11.21 -5.84
CA THR A 78 -8.95 11.52 -6.79
C THR A 78 -8.39 11.42 -8.21
N TYR A 79 -9.03 10.62 -9.04
CA TYR A 79 -8.71 10.47 -10.46
C TYR A 79 -9.82 11.05 -11.31
N GLU A 80 -9.47 11.62 -12.45
CA GLU A 80 -10.41 12.07 -13.46
C GLU A 80 -10.44 11.05 -14.60
N ALA A 81 -11.60 10.43 -14.84
CA ALA A 81 -11.81 9.50 -15.93
C ALA A 81 -13.16 9.81 -16.61
N ALA A 82 -13.15 9.93 -17.92
CA ALA A 82 -14.34 10.21 -18.75
C ALA A 82 -15.12 11.48 -18.32
N GLY A 83 -14.41 12.53 -17.83
CA GLY A 83 -15.00 13.78 -17.36
C GLY A 83 -15.68 13.69 -15.99
N GLN A 84 -15.44 12.61 -15.25
CA GLN A 84 -15.92 12.43 -13.87
C GLN A 84 -14.73 12.25 -12.93
N GLN A 85 -14.83 12.87 -11.75
CA GLN A 85 -13.86 12.64 -10.69
C GLN A 85 -14.30 11.42 -9.86
N ARG A 86 -13.32 10.55 -9.54
CA ARG A 86 -13.52 9.37 -8.71
C ARG A 86 -12.46 9.35 -7.62
N GLU A 87 -12.90 9.10 -6.41
CA GLU A 87 -12.02 8.82 -5.31
C GLU A 87 -11.68 7.33 -5.28
N VAL A 88 -10.39 7.04 -5.18
CA VAL A 88 -9.85 5.68 -5.06
C VAL A 88 -9.09 5.61 -3.75
N ARG A 89 -9.50 4.67 -2.89
CA ARG A 89 -8.83 4.33 -1.65
C ARG A 89 -8.02 3.06 -1.85
N VAL A 90 -6.76 3.13 -1.48
CA VAL A 90 -5.80 2.02 -1.55
C VAL A 90 -5.34 1.71 -0.14
N THR A 91 -5.65 0.52 0.36
CA THR A 91 -5.20 0.03 1.66
C THR A 91 -3.94 -0.81 1.47
N ASN A 92 -2.84 -0.37 2.05
CA ASN A 92 -1.55 -1.03 2.01
C ASN A 92 -1.31 -1.80 3.30
N GLN A 93 -0.53 -2.90 3.20
CA GLN A 93 -0.09 -3.71 4.33
C GLN A 93 1.41 -3.52 4.54
N LEU A 94 1.83 -3.29 5.76
CA LEU A 94 3.23 -3.10 6.13
C LEU A 94 3.59 -4.04 7.29
N ALA A 95 4.55 -4.93 7.06
CA ALA A 95 5.16 -5.74 8.11
C ALA A 95 6.58 -5.26 8.36
N GLU A 96 6.90 -4.97 9.61
CA GLU A 96 8.20 -4.48 10.05
C GLU A 96 8.82 -5.46 11.04
N TYR A 97 10.05 -5.78 10.80
CA TYR A 97 10.89 -6.66 11.61
C TYR A 97 12.14 -5.93 12.03
N ASP A 98 12.64 -6.22 13.22
CA ASP A 98 13.91 -5.68 13.64
C ASP A 98 14.80 -6.73 14.34
N ARG A 99 16.09 -6.47 14.34
CA ARG A 99 17.03 -7.08 15.23
C ARG A 99 17.51 -6.03 16.21
N ALA A 100 16.90 -6.03 17.39
CA ALA A 100 17.19 -5.05 18.41
C ALA A 100 18.51 -5.35 19.13
N ILE A 101 19.14 -4.29 19.61
CA ILE A 101 20.23 -4.35 20.56
C ILE A 101 19.79 -3.66 21.87
N GLU A 102 20.15 -4.23 23.00
CA GLU A 102 19.91 -3.60 24.30
C GLU A 102 21.15 -2.85 24.74
N ILE A 103 21.00 -1.55 24.95
CA ILE A 103 22.06 -0.69 25.51
C ILE A 103 21.47 0.07 26.68
N LEU A 104 22.07 -0.12 27.87
CA LEU A 104 21.63 0.55 29.12
C LEU A 104 20.13 0.37 29.41
N ASP A 105 19.62 -0.84 29.29
CA ASP A 105 18.21 -1.20 29.48
C ASP A 105 17.25 -0.52 28.47
N GLN A 106 17.77 0.01 27.37
CA GLN A 106 16.99 0.54 26.25
C GLN A 106 17.11 -0.37 25.04
N ARG A 107 15.95 -0.77 24.50
CA ARG A 107 15.85 -1.50 23.25
C ARG A 107 16.03 -0.52 22.08
N LEU A 108 17.08 -0.69 21.31
CA LEU A 108 17.35 0.09 20.10
C LEU A 108 17.19 -0.82 18.86
N GLN A 109 16.54 -0.29 17.84
CA GLN A 109 16.47 -0.97 16.55
C GLN A 109 17.86 -0.92 15.90
N GLY A 110 18.58 -2.06 15.92
CA GLY A 110 19.92 -2.16 15.36
C GLY A 110 19.91 -2.36 13.84
N ALA A 111 18.98 -3.16 13.35
CA ALA A 111 18.73 -3.40 11.94
C ALA A 111 17.23 -3.61 11.72
N ILE A 112 16.73 -3.20 10.57
CA ILE A 112 15.30 -3.21 10.24
C ILE A 112 15.10 -3.95 8.93
N PHE A 113 14.04 -4.74 8.83
CA PHE A 113 13.55 -5.30 7.59
C PHE A 113 12.06 -5.04 7.46
N THR A 114 11.63 -4.56 6.30
CA THR A 114 10.25 -4.14 6.06
C THR A 114 9.71 -4.79 4.80
N VAL A 115 8.50 -5.27 4.84
CA VAL A 115 7.75 -5.80 3.70
C VAL A 115 6.50 -4.97 3.52
N LEU A 116 6.43 -4.28 2.40
CA LEU A 116 5.26 -3.52 1.96
C LEU A 116 4.51 -4.31 0.91
N SER A 117 3.21 -4.51 1.10
CA SER A 117 2.29 -5.00 0.09
C SER A 117 1.29 -3.90 -0.28
N THR A 118 1.08 -3.70 -1.58
CA THR A 118 0.22 -2.65 -2.14
C THR A 118 -0.58 -3.20 -3.31
N PRO A 119 -1.91 -2.95 -3.40
CA PRO A 119 -2.72 -3.55 -4.44
C PRO A 119 -2.42 -2.97 -5.82
N LYS A 120 -2.54 -3.79 -6.84
CA LYS A 120 -2.59 -3.34 -8.22
C LYS A 120 -3.91 -2.60 -8.45
N VAL A 121 -3.82 -1.35 -8.85
CA VAL A 121 -5.00 -0.52 -9.09
C VAL A 121 -5.18 -0.39 -10.59
N ASP A 122 -5.98 -1.26 -11.18
CA ASP A 122 -6.34 -1.21 -12.59
C ASP A 122 -7.77 -0.68 -12.77
N ILE A 123 -7.89 0.51 -13.35
CA ILE A 123 -9.18 1.12 -13.67
C ILE A 123 -9.28 1.35 -15.16
N LEU A 124 -10.24 0.69 -15.82
CA LEU A 124 -10.48 0.80 -17.27
C LEU A 124 -9.22 0.51 -18.10
N GLY A 125 -8.40 -0.47 -17.70
CA GLY A 125 -7.18 -0.88 -18.40
C GLY A 125 -6.02 0.10 -18.26
N ARG A 126 -6.04 0.93 -17.20
CA ARG A 126 -4.93 1.79 -16.80
C ARG A 126 -4.51 1.46 -15.39
N THR A 127 -3.23 1.21 -15.21
CA THR A 127 -2.64 1.01 -13.89
C THR A 127 -2.44 2.37 -13.23
N PHE A 128 -3.00 2.53 -12.02
CA PHE A 128 -2.92 3.76 -11.22
C PHE A 128 -1.98 3.62 -10.02
N ASN A 129 -1.51 2.43 -9.72
CA ASN A 129 -0.47 2.24 -8.71
C ASN A 129 0.90 2.31 -9.39
N PRO A 130 1.67 3.39 -9.20
CA PRO A 130 2.94 3.57 -9.90
C PRO A 130 4.04 2.62 -9.40
N ILE A 131 3.86 1.97 -8.23
CA ILE A 131 4.92 1.16 -7.58
C ILE A 131 5.43 0.05 -8.49
N GLY A 132 4.56 -0.59 -9.28
CA GLY A 132 4.95 -1.64 -10.21
C GLY A 132 5.87 -1.19 -11.35
N GLU A 133 5.88 0.11 -11.67
CA GLU A 133 6.69 0.70 -12.74
C GLU A 133 7.85 1.55 -12.19
N MET A 134 7.90 1.78 -10.86
CA MET A 134 8.95 2.58 -10.24
C MET A 134 10.27 1.82 -10.18
N GLU A 135 11.32 2.51 -10.62
CA GLU A 135 12.68 2.05 -10.38
C GLU A 135 13.04 2.14 -8.88
N THR A 136 14.02 1.35 -8.44
CA THR A 136 14.43 1.35 -7.02
C THR A 136 14.89 2.72 -6.52
N ASP A 137 15.46 3.56 -7.39
CA ASP A 137 15.85 4.93 -7.05
C ASP A 137 14.63 5.82 -6.75
N GLU A 138 13.52 5.62 -7.46
CA GLU A 138 12.26 6.33 -7.21
C GLU A 138 11.59 5.86 -5.93
N LEU A 139 11.60 4.54 -5.67
CA LEU A 139 11.11 3.96 -4.41
C LEU A 139 11.87 4.50 -3.20
N VAL A 140 13.19 4.63 -3.32
CA VAL A 140 14.04 5.23 -2.27
C VAL A 140 13.77 6.71 -2.09
N ALA A 141 13.55 7.45 -3.17
CA ALA A 141 13.20 8.88 -3.08
C ALA A 141 11.84 9.08 -2.36
N GLU A 142 10.86 8.22 -2.63
CA GLU A 142 9.58 8.23 -1.90
C GLU A 142 9.79 7.91 -0.41
N LEU A 143 10.63 6.92 -0.10
CA LEU A 143 11.00 6.59 1.28
C LEU A 143 11.64 7.79 2.00
N GLN A 144 12.60 8.46 1.36
CA GLN A 144 13.24 9.65 1.92
C GLN A 144 12.25 10.78 2.18
N SER A 145 11.24 10.95 1.33
CA SER A 145 10.21 11.97 1.53
C SER A 145 9.39 11.77 2.81
N ARG A 146 9.29 10.53 3.27
CA ARG A 146 8.55 10.13 4.49
C ARG A 146 9.42 10.12 5.75
N TYR A 147 10.72 9.90 5.58
CA TYR A 147 11.69 9.78 6.67
C TYR A 147 12.77 10.86 6.55
N GLU A 148 12.48 12.07 7.02
CA GLU A 148 13.39 13.22 6.97
C GLU A 148 14.77 12.96 7.63
N GLN A 149 14.84 11.91 8.45
CA GLN A 149 16.07 11.48 9.14
C GLN A 149 17.04 10.75 8.22
N ILE A 150 16.59 10.22 7.06
CA ILE A 150 17.42 9.53 6.09
C ILE A 150 17.92 10.54 5.04
N ARG A 151 19.23 10.69 4.96
CA ARG A 151 19.91 11.68 4.10
C ARG A 151 21.03 11.03 3.30
N SER A 152 21.58 11.78 2.36
CA SER A 152 22.79 11.41 1.59
C SER A 152 22.69 10.05 0.91
N VAL A 153 21.50 9.67 0.43
CA VAL A 153 21.29 8.37 -0.22
C VAL A 153 22.01 8.32 -1.55
N GLN A 154 22.85 7.32 -1.74
CA GLN A 154 23.63 7.09 -2.95
C GLN A 154 23.61 5.60 -3.32
N ARG A 155 23.29 5.31 -4.58
CA ARG A 155 23.33 3.96 -5.13
C ARG A 155 24.77 3.43 -5.05
N ASP A 156 24.94 2.21 -4.56
CA ASP A 156 26.24 1.57 -4.38
C ASP A 156 26.42 0.39 -5.35
N SER A 157 25.49 -0.57 -5.33
CA SER A 157 25.55 -1.77 -6.17
C SER A 157 24.17 -2.39 -6.35
N THR A 158 24.09 -3.31 -7.31
CA THR A 158 22.89 -4.06 -7.60
C THR A 158 23.22 -5.54 -7.65
N ARG A 159 22.32 -6.39 -7.17
CA ARG A 159 22.38 -7.84 -7.26
C ARG A 159 21.00 -8.40 -7.58
N THR A 160 20.93 -9.68 -7.86
CA THR A 160 19.65 -10.39 -7.98
C THR A 160 19.48 -11.36 -6.82
N GLN A 161 18.23 -11.53 -6.38
CA GLN A 161 17.83 -12.46 -5.33
C GLN A 161 16.53 -13.14 -5.72
N THR A 162 16.29 -14.35 -5.22
CA THR A 162 14.99 -15.00 -5.36
C THR A 162 14.07 -14.55 -4.23
N VAL A 163 12.91 -13.94 -4.58
CA VAL A 163 11.88 -13.51 -3.63
C VAL A 163 10.54 -13.92 -4.22
N LEU A 164 9.66 -14.52 -3.43
CA LEU A 164 8.36 -15.05 -3.90
C LEU A 164 8.51 -15.96 -5.15
N GLY A 165 9.59 -16.73 -5.22
CA GLY A 165 9.88 -17.61 -6.37
C GLY A 165 10.33 -16.90 -7.66
N GLN A 166 10.52 -15.58 -7.62
CA GLN A 166 10.92 -14.76 -8.77
C GLN A 166 12.35 -14.25 -8.60
N THR A 167 13.07 -14.07 -9.72
CA THR A 167 14.38 -13.41 -9.71
C THR A 167 14.16 -11.90 -9.71
N VAL A 168 14.52 -11.24 -8.62
CA VAL A 168 14.27 -9.83 -8.35
C VAL A 168 15.58 -9.07 -8.24
N GLU A 169 15.62 -7.86 -8.79
CA GLU A 169 16.72 -6.93 -8.58
C GLU A 169 16.65 -6.38 -7.16
N VAL A 170 17.79 -6.37 -6.47
CA VAL A 170 17.98 -5.75 -5.16
C VAL A 170 19.09 -4.71 -5.26
N THR A 171 18.75 -3.46 -5.12
CA THR A 171 19.72 -2.37 -5.14
C THR A 171 20.19 -2.03 -3.73
N ARG A 172 21.49 -1.90 -3.56
CA ARG A 172 22.12 -1.44 -2.34
C ARG A 172 22.43 0.05 -2.42
N TYR A 173 22.08 0.77 -1.37
CA TYR A 173 22.36 2.20 -1.21
C TYR A 173 23.18 2.43 0.06
N ARG A 174 23.98 3.47 0.04
CA ARG A 174 24.56 4.09 1.22
C ARG A 174 23.70 5.26 1.61
N ALA A 175 23.48 5.43 2.90
CA ALA A 175 22.70 6.51 3.44
C ALA A 175 23.27 6.96 4.79
N GLU A 176 22.78 8.07 5.29
CA GLU A 176 23.02 8.54 6.63
C GLU A 176 21.68 8.70 7.35
N ALA A 177 21.60 8.29 8.61
CA ALA A 177 20.48 8.57 9.47
C ALA A 177 20.91 9.39 10.68
N GLN A 178 20.07 10.34 11.06
CA GLN A 178 20.23 11.09 12.29
C GLN A 178 19.04 10.80 13.18
N PRO A 179 19.14 9.83 14.11
CA PRO A 179 18.06 9.50 15.03
C PRO A 179 17.67 10.74 15.87
N THR A 180 16.38 10.96 16.06
CA THR A 180 15.82 12.17 16.68
C THR A 180 16.34 12.37 18.12
N ASP A 181 16.60 11.28 18.83
CA ASP A 181 17.01 11.29 20.25
C ASP A 181 18.52 11.37 20.44
N PHE A 182 19.28 11.31 19.34
CA PHE A 182 20.74 11.27 19.39
C PHE A 182 21.35 12.38 18.53
N ASN A 183 22.42 12.98 19.05
CA ASN A 183 23.13 14.05 18.34
C ASN A 183 24.32 13.50 17.54
N PHE A 184 24.17 12.32 16.94
CA PHE A 184 25.17 11.72 16.08
C PHE A 184 24.52 11.13 14.80
N THR A 185 25.32 11.05 13.75
CA THR A 185 24.91 10.45 12.47
C THR A 185 25.36 9.00 12.43
N VAL A 186 24.49 8.12 11.95
CA VAL A 186 24.77 6.71 11.70
C VAL A 186 24.84 6.49 10.20
N ASP A 187 25.95 5.93 9.73
CA ASP A 187 26.09 5.46 8.35
C ASP A 187 25.25 4.18 8.17
N LEU A 188 24.36 4.20 7.19
CA LEU A 188 23.47 3.08 6.88
C LEU A 188 23.79 2.43 5.53
N THR A 189 23.51 1.15 5.45
CA THR A 189 23.30 0.42 4.20
C THR A 189 21.81 0.14 4.07
N LEU A 190 21.25 0.45 2.90
CA LEU A 190 19.87 0.10 2.54
C LEU A 190 19.90 -0.94 1.43
N HIS A 191 18.97 -1.90 1.49
CA HIS A 191 18.72 -2.90 0.45
C HIS A 191 17.26 -2.76 0.03
N VAL A 192 17.01 -2.41 -1.22
CA VAL A 192 15.66 -2.18 -1.74
C VAL A 192 15.41 -3.09 -2.94
N THR A 193 14.33 -3.86 -2.91
CA THR A 193 13.92 -4.66 -4.06
C THR A 193 13.22 -3.79 -5.10
N ALA A 194 13.32 -4.16 -6.37
CA ALA A 194 12.30 -3.76 -7.33
C ALA A 194 10.92 -4.25 -6.87
N ALA A 195 9.86 -3.70 -7.43
CA ALA A 195 8.52 -4.19 -7.18
C ALA A 195 8.37 -5.63 -7.67
N ILE A 196 7.79 -6.47 -6.83
CA ILE A 196 7.59 -7.91 -7.07
C ILE A 196 6.12 -8.14 -7.34
N ASP A 197 5.82 -8.82 -8.43
CA ASP A 197 4.45 -9.21 -8.76
C ASP A 197 3.98 -10.32 -7.80
N ALA A 198 2.87 -10.09 -7.10
CA ALA A 198 2.31 -11.02 -6.12
C ALA A 198 0.78 -11.14 -6.31
N GLY A 199 0.36 -11.74 -7.42
CA GLY A 199 -1.07 -11.88 -7.74
C GLY A 199 -1.73 -10.54 -8.02
N ASP A 200 -2.65 -10.12 -7.17
CA ASP A 200 -3.35 -8.84 -7.28
C ASP A 200 -2.58 -7.68 -6.59
N ASP A 201 -1.39 -7.97 -6.06
CA ASP A 201 -0.57 -7.01 -5.33
C ASP A 201 0.83 -6.83 -5.96
N PHE A 202 1.51 -5.76 -5.52
CA PHE A 202 2.96 -5.61 -5.61
C PHE A 202 3.56 -5.68 -4.21
N VAL A 203 4.69 -6.36 -4.09
CA VAL A 203 5.48 -6.43 -2.86
C VAL A 203 6.81 -5.71 -3.04
N VAL A 204 7.21 -4.90 -2.07
CA VAL A 204 8.52 -4.25 -2.02
C VAL A 204 9.14 -4.53 -0.66
N CYS A 205 10.40 -4.94 -0.65
CA CYS A 205 11.16 -5.19 0.58
C CYS A 205 12.26 -4.14 0.75
N LEU A 206 12.45 -3.72 2.00
CA LEU A 206 13.51 -2.81 2.42
C LEU A 206 14.26 -3.41 3.61
N GLY A 207 15.57 -3.60 3.48
CA GLY A 207 16.48 -3.84 4.59
C GLY A 207 17.28 -2.58 4.92
N ALA A 208 17.46 -2.25 6.19
CA ALA A 208 18.31 -1.15 6.63
C ALA A 208 19.14 -1.56 7.85
N HIS A 209 20.45 -1.31 7.80
CA HIS A 209 21.35 -1.66 8.90
C HIS A 209 22.56 -0.71 8.96
N PRO A 210 23.22 -0.59 10.13
CA PRO A 210 24.47 0.16 10.25
C PRO A 210 25.55 -0.40 9.29
N ARG A 211 26.24 0.47 8.57
CA ARG A 211 27.27 0.08 7.60
C ARG A 211 28.48 -0.63 8.21
N LEU A 212 28.68 -0.49 9.53
CA LEU A 212 29.76 -1.17 10.26
C LEU A 212 29.56 -2.70 10.35
N ILE A 213 28.33 -3.19 10.12
CA ILE A 213 27.98 -4.60 10.15
C ILE A 213 27.51 -4.98 8.76
N ASP A 214 28.11 -6.02 8.17
CA ASP A 214 27.62 -6.54 6.90
C ASP A 214 26.48 -7.52 7.15
N GLU A 215 25.27 -7.09 6.82
CA GLU A 215 24.03 -7.86 6.94
C GLU A 215 23.55 -8.40 5.59
N THR A 216 24.38 -8.38 4.55
CA THR A 216 23.95 -8.75 3.20
C THR A 216 23.38 -10.16 3.15
N ASP A 217 24.04 -11.14 3.79
CA ASP A 217 23.58 -12.54 3.82
C ASP A 217 22.29 -12.67 4.65
N THR A 218 22.21 -11.97 5.78
CA THR A 218 21.00 -11.92 6.62
C THR A 218 19.79 -11.33 5.85
N VAL A 219 20.01 -10.23 5.14
CA VAL A 219 18.95 -9.63 4.29
C VAL A 219 18.54 -10.58 3.17
N ASN A 220 19.49 -11.32 2.57
CA ASN A 220 19.17 -12.32 1.53
C ASN A 220 18.32 -13.46 2.08
N GLU A 221 18.59 -13.92 3.31
CA GLU A 221 17.78 -14.94 4.00
C GLU A 221 16.36 -14.44 4.29
N LEU A 222 16.23 -13.22 4.80
CA LEU A 222 14.92 -12.60 5.01
C LEU A 222 14.14 -12.44 3.71
N LEU A 223 14.82 -12.00 2.63
CA LEU A 223 14.20 -11.88 1.30
C LEU A 223 13.72 -13.24 0.77
N GLY A 224 14.51 -14.29 0.98
CA GLY A 224 14.16 -15.67 0.59
C GLY A 224 12.96 -16.23 1.37
N GLY A 225 12.75 -15.73 2.58
CA GLY A 225 11.65 -16.11 3.48
C GLY A 225 10.37 -15.28 3.34
N VAL A 226 10.31 -14.35 2.37
CA VAL A 226 9.08 -13.55 2.16
C VAL A 226 7.97 -14.44 1.60
N GLU A 227 6.79 -14.34 2.20
CA GLU A 227 5.56 -15.03 1.82
C GLU A 227 4.45 -13.99 1.60
N HIS A 228 3.61 -14.21 0.59
CA HIS A 228 2.39 -13.43 0.35
C HIS A 228 1.17 -14.29 0.72
N LEU A 229 0.23 -13.73 1.47
CA LEU A 229 -0.87 -14.48 2.11
C LEU A 229 -2.17 -14.53 1.27
N GLY A 230 -2.15 -14.00 0.05
CA GLY A 230 -3.28 -14.00 -0.88
C GLY A 230 -3.19 -15.03 -2.00
#